data_09a713166055dc140ebbf18be2a5805b
#
_entry.id   09a713166055dc140ebbf18be2a5805b
#
_cell.length_a   1.000
_cell.length_b   1.000
_cell.length_c   1.000
_cell.angle_alpha   90.00
_cell.angle_beta   90.00
_cell.angle_gamma   90.00
#
_symmetry.space_group_name_H-M   'P 1'
#
loop_
_entity.id
_entity.type
_entity.pdbx_description
1 polymer ?
#
loop_
_entity_poly.entity_id
_entity_poly.type
_entity_poly.pdbx_seq_one_letter_code
_entity_poly.pdbx_strand_id
1 'polypeptide(L)' 'MTAERRRELRRLEGSSVNLALADGSRLDDVSLISAHGLRVWIFDGGEDVFVPLTKVIDFWPAERVGSAA' A
#
# COMPACT_ATOMS: atom_id res chain seq x y z
N MET A 1 -4.06 -0.24 13.11
CA MET A 1 -2.74 0.30 12.68
C MET A 1 -2.36 1.46 13.58
N THR A 2 -1.14 1.51 14.06
CA THR A 2 -0.68 2.59 14.92
C THR A 2 -0.44 3.87 14.13
N ALA A 3 -0.39 5.01 14.84
CA ALA A 3 -0.10 6.29 14.20
C ALA A 3 1.28 6.28 13.54
N GLU A 4 2.23 5.59 14.15
CA GLU A 4 3.58 5.48 13.61
C GLU A 4 3.60 4.71 12.30
N ARG A 5 2.89 3.59 12.23
CA ARG A 5 2.76 2.82 11.00
C ARG A 5 2.03 3.58 9.90
N ARG A 6 1.02 4.35 10.29
CA ARG A 6 0.30 5.20 9.32
C ARG A 6 1.23 6.24 8.70
N ARG A 7 2.12 6.81 9.49
CA ARG A 7 3.11 7.76 8.97
C ARG A 7 4.10 7.08 8.02
N GLU A 8 4.52 5.87 8.35
CA GLU A 8 5.39 5.11 7.46
C GLU A 8 4.69 4.84 6.13
N LEU A 9 3.43 4.47 6.17
CA LEU A 9 2.67 4.22 4.95
C LEU A 9 2.60 5.49 4.09
N ARG A 10 2.34 6.63 4.69
CA ARG A 10 2.29 7.90 3.96
C ARG A 10 3.62 8.23 3.29
N ARG A 11 4.73 7.86 3.89
CA ARG A 11 6.04 8.09 3.29
C ARG A 11 6.25 7.29 2.01
N LEU A 12 5.49 6.24 1.84
CA LEU A 12 5.56 5.42 0.64
C LEU A 12 4.66 5.90 -0.48
N GLU A 13 3.93 7.00 -0.28
CA GLU A 13 3.11 7.59 -1.35
C GLU A 13 4.00 7.92 -2.55
N GLY A 14 3.53 7.56 -3.74
CA GLY A 14 4.29 7.70 -4.97
C GLY A 14 5.19 6.51 -5.28
N SER A 15 5.26 5.53 -4.41
CA SER A 15 6.09 4.34 -4.58
C SER A 15 5.23 3.09 -4.74
N SER A 16 5.85 2.00 -5.17
CA SER A 16 5.19 0.69 -5.22
C SER A 16 5.28 0.02 -3.85
N VAL A 17 4.17 -0.58 -3.44
CA VAL A 17 4.07 -1.23 -2.13
C VAL A 17 3.39 -2.58 -2.26
N ASN A 18 3.55 -3.39 -1.21
CA ASN A 18 2.78 -4.62 -1.01
C ASN A 18 1.90 -4.41 0.21
N LEU A 19 0.66 -4.85 0.14
CA LEU A 19 -0.30 -4.75 1.23
C LEU A 19 -0.81 -6.12 1.62
N ALA A 20 -0.86 -6.39 2.92
CA ALA A 20 -1.52 -7.57 3.47
C ALA A 20 -2.86 -7.14 4.06
N LEU A 21 -3.92 -7.82 3.67
CA LEU A 21 -5.28 -7.42 4.03
C LEU A 21 -5.89 -8.38 5.05
N ALA A 22 -6.88 -7.87 5.78
CA ALA A 22 -7.51 -8.59 6.89
C ALA A 22 -8.22 -9.87 6.47
N ASP A 23 -8.65 -9.97 5.22
CA ASP A 23 -9.32 -11.17 4.70
C ASP A 23 -8.35 -12.25 4.22
N GLY A 24 -7.05 -12.04 4.43
CA GLY A 24 -6.02 -12.97 3.99
C GLY A 24 -5.52 -12.73 2.58
N SER A 25 -6.10 -11.79 1.86
CA SER A 25 -5.63 -11.47 0.53
C SER A 25 -4.44 -10.53 0.58
N ARG A 26 -3.75 -10.39 -0.55
CA ARG A 26 -2.60 -9.50 -0.70
C ARG A 26 -2.70 -8.72 -1.99
N LEU A 27 -2.16 -7.52 -1.95
CA LEU A 27 -1.96 -6.71 -3.14
C LEU A 27 -0.46 -6.48 -3.27
N ASP A 28 0.12 -7.01 -4.32
CA ASP A 28 1.57 -6.95 -4.52
C ASP A 28 1.94 -6.01 -5.64
N ASP A 29 3.01 -5.24 -5.43
CA ASP A 29 3.59 -4.33 -6.41
C ASP A 29 2.56 -3.37 -7.00
N VAL A 30 1.79 -2.74 -6.12
CA VAL A 30 0.80 -1.73 -6.51
C VAL A 30 1.33 -0.34 -6.20
N SER A 31 0.90 0.65 -6.98
CA SER A 31 1.31 2.03 -6.75
C SER A 31 0.47 2.64 -5.64
N LEU A 32 1.13 3.15 -4.60
CA LEU A 32 0.43 3.86 -3.53
C LEU A 32 0.26 5.31 -3.94
N ILE A 33 -0.97 5.72 -4.14
CA ILE A 33 -1.27 7.10 -4.54
C ILE A 33 -1.43 7.98 -3.32
N SER A 34 -2.23 7.55 -2.35
CA SER A 34 -2.47 8.31 -1.14
C SER A 34 -2.84 7.40 0.01
N ALA A 35 -2.38 7.74 1.20
CA ALA A 35 -2.69 7.02 2.43
C ALA A 35 -3.21 7.96 3.52
N HIS A 36 -3.86 9.03 3.11
CA HIS A 36 -4.46 9.99 4.04
C HIS A 36 -5.91 9.62 4.34
N GLY A 37 -6.35 9.87 5.58
CA GLY A 37 -7.72 9.62 5.98
C GLY A 37 -7.99 8.15 6.26
N LEU A 38 -9.21 7.71 5.98
CA LEU A 38 -9.68 6.38 6.35
C LEU A 38 -9.54 5.35 5.24
N ARG A 39 -9.05 5.74 4.07
CA ARG A 39 -8.89 4.85 2.93
C ARG A 39 -7.50 4.99 2.36
N VAL A 40 -7.01 3.89 1.83
CA VAL A 40 -5.76 3.85 1.09
C VAL A 40 -6.12 3.79 -0.39
N TRP A 41 -5.61 4.72 -1.15
CA TRP A 41 -5.82 4.78 -2.60
C TRP A 41 -4.61 4.19 -3.30
N ILE A 42 -4.83 3.12 -4.03
CA ILE A 42 -3.78 2.47 -4.80
C ILE A 42 -4.18 2.37 -6.26
N PHE A 43 -3.19 2.24 -7.12
CA PHE A 43 -3.39 2.01 -8.54
C PHE A 43 -2.84 0.62 -8.86
N ASP A 44 -3.70 -0.25 -9.32
CA ASP A 44 -3.37 -1.65 -9.55
C ASP A 44 -3.77 -2.06 -10.96
N GLY A 45 -2.77 -2.30 -11.81
CA GLY A 45 -3.00 -2.80 -13.15
C GLY A 45 -3.88 -1.93 -14.03
N GLY A 46 -3.82 -0.62 -13.84
CA GLY A 46 -4.62 0.31 -14.63
C GLY A 46 -5.94 0.72 -13.97
N GLU A 47 -6.20 0.27 -12.76
CA GLU A 47 -7.42 0.59 -12.03
C GLU A 47 -7.13 1.26 -10.69
N ASP A 48 -7.96 2.23 -10.33
CA ASP A 48 -7.93 2.84 -9.01
C ASP A 48 -8.67 1.93 -8.04
N VAL A 49 -8.01 1.61 -6.93
CA VAL A 49 -8.59 0.77 -5.88
C VAL A 49 -8.51 1.51 -4.56
N PHE A 50 -9.61 1.52 -3.83
CA PHE A 50 -9.66 2.15 -2.51
C PHE A 50 -9.88 1.07 -1.46
N VAL A 51 -8.94 0.99 -0.52
CA VAL A 51 -8.97 -0.01 0.54
C VAL A 51 -9.19 0.70 1.87
N PRO A 52 -10.20 0.30 2.67
CA PRO A 52 -10.34 0.87 4.00
C PRO A 52 -9.07 0.64 4.81
N LEU A 53 -8.59 1.68 5.48
CA LEU A 53 -7.37 1.58 6.28
C LEU A 53 -7.47 0.48 7.33
N THR A 54 -8.66 0.27 7.87
CA THR A 54 -8.91 -0.77 8.88
C THR A 54 -8.68 -2.19 8.36
N LYS A 55 -8.70 -2.37 7.05
CA LYS A 55 -8.46 -3.69 6.44
C LYS A 55 -7.00 -3.95 6.12
N VAL A 56 -6.14 -2.95 6.24
CA VAL A 56 -4.71 -3.13 5.99
C VAL A 56 -4.06 -3.61 7.29
N ILE A 57 -3.57 -4.86 7.26
CA ILE A 57 -2.90 -5.45 8.42
C ILE A 57 -1.43 -5.05 8.44
N ASP A 58 -0.80 -5.08 7.27
CA ASP A 58 0.62 -4.79 7.16
C ASP A 58 0.93 -4.30 5.76
N PHE A 59 2.09 -3.70 5.60
CA PHE A 59 2.55 -3.21 4.31
C PHE A 59 4.08 -3.15 4.32
N TRP A 60 4.67 -3.17 3.13
CA TRP A 60 6.11 -2.97 2.98
C TRP A 60 6.38 -2.49 1.56
N PRO A 61 7.53 -1.82 1.33
CA PRO A 61 7.89 -1.40 -0.02
C PRO A 61 8.03 -2.61 -0.92
N ALA A 62 7.51 -2.50 -2.14
CA ALA A 62 7.69 -3.55 -3.12
C ALA A 62 9.11 -3.52 -3.65
N GLU A 63 9.79 -4.66 -3.63
CA GLU A 63 11.11 -4.77 -4.20
C GLU A 63 11.00 -5.20 -5.66
N ARG A 64 11.56 -4.37 -6.53
CA ARG A 64 11.61 -4.69 -7.94
C ARG A 64 12.99 -5.18 -8.28
N VAL A 65 13.13 -6.48 -8.38
CA VAL A 65 14.44 -7.10 -8.62
C VAL A 65 15.12 -6.53 -9.84
N GLY A 66 14.38 -6.29 -10.89
CA GLY A 66 14.97 -5.75 -12.12
C GLY A 66 15.42 -4.30 -12.02
N SER A 67 14.87 -3.54 -11.08
CA SER A 67 15.17 -2.12 -10.97
C SER A 67 16.53 -1.85 -10.35
N ALA A 68 17.12 -2.84 -9.73
CA ALA A 68 18.45 -2.69 -9.13
C ALA A 68 19.59 -2.76 -10.13
N ALA A 69 19.28 -3.14 -11.33
CA ALA A 69 20.29 -3.29 -12.37
C ALA A 69 20.80 -1.96 -12.88
#